data_21ae18796c2725ba2a4d4bd02815342e
#
_entry.id   21ae18796c2725ba2a4d4bd02815342e
#
_cell.length_a   1.000
_cell.length_b   1.000
_cell.length_c   1.000
_cell.angle_alpha   90.00
_cell.angle_beta   90.00
_cell.angle_gamma   90.00
#
_symmetry.space_group_name_H-M   'P 1'
#
loop_
_entity.id
_entity.type
_entity.pdbx_description
1 polymer ?
#
loop_
_entity_poly.entity_id
_entity_poly.type
_entity_poly.pdbx_seq_one_letter_code
_entity_poly.pdbx_strand_id
1 'polypeptide(L)'
;MVNSKVLEEANNIPHIIENFNLEDKNKYNQVSNLITNKKIKHIVTIARGSSDSVALFASYLIAKTLGITTYSLPPSIITLEKSKFDFSSTLVIIISQSGLSDDLIKCSNECVKMGAKILVITNNSASPIVNNSDFFFDINARKEVSVAATKTYILSLINII
;
A
#
# COMPACT_ATOMS: atom_id res chain seq x y z
N MET A 1 0.49 -30.04 -20.97
CA MET A 1 0.55 -28.57 -20.80
C MET A 1 0.43 -28.29 -19.31
N VAL A 2 1.48 -27.82 -18.66
CA VAL A 2 1.41 -27.41 -17.25
C VAL A 2 0.64 -26.09 -17.23
N ASN A 3 -0.63 -26.14 -16.85
CA ASN A 3 -1.38 -24.92 -16.56
C ASN A 3 -0.73 -24.30 -15.33
N SER A 4 0.09 -23.27 -15.51
CA SER A 4 0.71 -22.64 -14.36
C SER A 4 -0.37 -21.89 -13.57
N LYS A 5 -0.38 -22.05 -12.26
CA LYS A 5 -1.31 -21.34 -11.37
C LYS A 5 -1.29 -19.82 -11.61
N VAL A 6 -0.14 -19.29 -11.98
CA VAL A 6 0.03 -17.87 -12.36
C VAL A 6 -0.86 -17.51 -13.55
N LEU A 7 -0.88 -18.34 -14.60
CA LEU A 7 -1.70 -18.08 -15.79
C LEU A 7 -3.20 -18.16 -15.47
N GLU A 8 -3.60 -19.14 -14.66
CA GLU A 8 -4.99 -19.28 -14.20
C GLU A 8 -5.43 -18.04 -13.40
N GLU A 9 -4.61 -17.60 -12.45
CA GLU A 9 -4.89 -16.40 -11.65
C GLU A 9 -4.90 -15.13 -12.51
N ALA A 10 -3.98 -15.00 -13.47
CA ALA A 10 -3.95 -13.87 -14.39
C ALA A 10 -5.20 -13.80 -15.27
N ASN A 11 -5.66 -14.94 -15.79
CA ASN A 11 -6.88 -15.01 -16.62
C ASN A 11 -8.15 -14.68 -15.84
N ASN A 12 -8.13 -14.76 -14.51
CA ASN A 12 -9.28 -14.43 -13.66
C ASN A 12 -9.34 -12.93 -13.30
N ILE A 13 -8.29 -12.16 -13.56
CA ILE A 13 -8.22 -10.73 -13.23
C ILE A 13 -9.37 -9.93 -13.84
N PRO A 14 -9.73 -10.04 -15.13
CA PRO A 14 -10.81 -9.26 -15.71
C PRO A 14 -12.13 -9.43 -14.94
N HIS A 15 -12.48 -10.68 -14.62
CA HIS A 15 -13.69 -10.97 -13.85
C HIS A 15 -13.69 -10.38 -12.44
N ILE A 16 -12.52 -10.33 -11.79
CA ILE A 16 -12.39 -9.69 -10.47
C ILE A 16 -12.56 -8.18 -10.59
N ILE A 17 -11.99 -7.55 -11.62
CA ILE A 17 -12.10 -6.11 -11.86
C ILE A 17 -13.55 -5.70 -12.15
N GLU A 18 -14.27 -6.47 -12.97
CA GLU A 18 -15.69 -6.21 -13.28
C GLU A 18 -16.57 -6.19 -12.01
N ASN A 19 -16.19 -6.98 -11.01
CA ASN A 19 -16.89 -7.08 -9.73
C ASN A 19 -16.22 -6.28 -8.60
N PHE A 20 -15.17 -5.52 -8.92
CA PHE A 20 -14.46 -4.72 -7.92
C PHE A 20 -15.29 -3.48 -7.58
N ASN A 21 -15.75 -3.43 -6.35
CA ASN A 21 -16.37 -2.25 -5.79
C ASN A 21 -15.41 -1.56 -4.83
N LEU A 22 -15.25 -0.27 -4.99
CA LEU A 22 -14.62 0.57 -3.97
C LEU A 22 -15.55 0.59 -2.75
N GLU A 23 -15.30 -0.32 -1.81
CA GLU A 23 -16.24 -0.66 -0.73
C GLU A 23 -16.52 0.50 0.23
N ASP A 24 -15.64 1.50 0.29
CA ASP A 24 -15.83 2.56 1.28
C ASP A 24 -15.36 3.93 0.78
N LYS A 25 -16.21 4.60 0.01
CA LYS A 25 -15.97 5.98 -0.42
C LYS A 25 -15.65 6.93 0.74
N ASN A 26 -16.13 6.63 1.95
CA ASN A 26 -15.86 7.47 3.11
C ASN A 26 -14.40 7.42 3.52
N LYS A 27 -13.74 6.24 3.44
CA LYS A 27 -12.31 6.11 3.74
C LYS A 27 -11.45 6.88 2.75
N TYR A 28 -11.76 6.78 1.45
CA TYR A 28 -11.07 7.56 0.42
C TYR A 28 -11.25 9.06 0.65
N ASN A 29 -12.47 9.50 0.98
CA ASN A 29 -12.74 10.90 1.31
C ASN A 29 -11.95 11.38 2.55
N GLN A 30 -11.79 10.55 3.57
CA GLN A 30 -10.99 10.90 4.74
C GLN A 30 -9.51 11.11 4.40
N VAL A 31 -8.92 10.22 3.59
CA VAL A 31 -7.53 10.36 3.12
C VAL A 31 -7.40 11.59 2.23
N SER A 32 -8.32 11.78 1.28
CA SER A 32 -8.36 12.96 0.41
C SER A 32 -8.43 14.25 1.22
N ASN A 33 -9.33 14.33 2.21
CA ASN A 33 -9.46 15.49 3.08
C ASN A 33 -8.18 15.75 3.91
N LEU A 34 -7.51 14.71 4.37
CA LEU A 34 -6.23 14.84 5.07
C LEU A 34 -5.16 15.49 4.18
N ILE A 35 -5.13 15.10 2.91
CA ILE A 35 -4.20 15.62 1.91
C ILE A 35 -4.57 17.05 1.52
N THR A 36 -5.82 17.29 1.14
CA THR A 36 -6.29 18.60 0.62
C THR A 36 -6.26 19.71 1.67
N ASN A 37 -6.47 19.39 2.94
CA ASN A 37 -6.36 20.34 4.06
C ASN A 37 -4.90 20.74 4.38
N LYS A 38 -3.94 20.39 3.52
CA LYS A 38 -2.51 20.70 3.65
C LYS A 38 -1.85 20.22 4.96
N LYS A 39 -2.47 19.24 5.63
CA LYS A 39 -1.88 18.59 6.79
C LYS A 39 -0.73 17.67 6.39
N ILE A 40 -0.81 17.11 5.17
CA ILE A 40 0.23 16.28 4.57
C ILE A 40 1.04 17.11 3.58
N LYS A 41 2.34 17.15 3.78
CA LYS A 41 3.32 17.84 2.93
C LYS A 41 4.14 16.87 2.10
N HIS A 42 4.27 15.64 2.57
CA HIS A 42 5.07 14.60 1.96
C HIS A 42 4.31 13.28 1.97
N ILE A 43 4.51 12.47 0.94
CA ILE A 43 4.02 11.09 0.91
C ILE A 43 5.21 10.16 0.72
N VAL A 44 5.28 9.13 1.53
CA VAL A 44 6.30 8.09 1.46
C VAL A 44 5.60 6.78 1.16
N THR A 45 6.08 6.06 0.14
CA THR A 45 5.59 4.71 -0.13
C THR A 45 6.61 3.68 0.34
N ILE A 46 6.15 2.61 0.97
CA ILE A 46 6.98 1.53 1.50
C ILE A 46 6.37 0.19 1.10
N ALA A 47 7.16 -0.64 0.45
CA ALA A 47 6.72 -1.97 0.05
C ALA A 47 7.90 -2.92 -0.16
N ARG A 48 7.61 -4.15 -0.58
CA ARG A 48 8.61 -5.17 -0.94
C ARG A 48 8.16 -6.01 -2.12
N GLY A 49 9.14 -6.53 -2.88
CA GLY A 49 8.87 -7.40 -4.02
C GLY A 49 8.03 -6.71 -5.11
N SER A 50 7.04 -7.41 -5.65
CA SER A 50 6.15 -6.84 -6.67
C SER A 50 5.32 -5.66 -6.18
N SER A 51 4.99 -5.60 -4.89
CA SER A 51 4.30 -4.46 -4.29
C SER A 51 5.14 -3.18 -4.34
N ASP A 52 6.48 -3.27 -4.41
CA ASP A 52 7.34 -2.09 -4.55
C ASP A 52 7.18 -1.42 -5.91
N SER A 53 6.92 -2.18 -6.97
CA SER A 53 6.58 -1.61 -8.27
C SER A 53 5.26 -0.84 -8.24
N VAL A 54 4.27 -1.31 -7.46
CA VAL A 54 3.02 -0.57 -7.20
C VAL A 54 3.30 0.70 -6.42
N ALA A 55 4.14 0.62 -5.39
CA ALA A 55 4.56 1.76 -4.57
C ALA A 55 5.27 2.86 -5.40
N LEU A 56 6.14 2.44 -6.32
CA LEU A 56 6.81 3.35 -7.24
C LEU A 56 5.82 4.02 -8.21
N PHE A 57 4.90 3.26 -8.78
CA PHE A 57 3.82 3.81 -9.61
C PHE A 57 2.95 4.80 -8.83
N ALA A 58 2.56 4.44 -7.59
CA ALA A 58 1.81 5.31 -6.71
C ALA A 58 2.54 6.64 -6.46
N SER A 59 3.84 6.59 -6.17
CA SER A 59 4.63 7.79 -5.92
C SER A 59 4.67 8.70 -7.14
N TYR A 60 4.83 8.15 -8.35
CA TYR A 60 4.78 8.91 -9.59
C TYR A 60 3.39 9.53 -9.83
N LEU A 61 2.32 8.74 -9.71
CA LEU A 61 0.95 9.19 -9.96
C LEU A 61 0.55 10.31 -9.00
N ILE A 62 0.81 10.13 -7.70
CA ILE A 62 0.49 11.09 -6.66
C ILE A 62 1.26 12.40 -6.87
N ALA A 63 2.56 12.31 -7.14
CA ALA A 63 3.38 13.50 -7.41
C ALA A 63 2.86 14.25 -8.64
N LYS A 64 2.50 13.53 -9.71
CA LYS A 64 1.96 14.11 -10.94
C LYS A 64 0.59 14.77 -10.75
N THR A 65 -0.31 14.13 -9.98
CA THR A 65 -1.72 14.57 -9.87
C THR A 65 -1.94 15.59 -8.77
N LEU A 66 -1.25 15.43 -7.63
CA LEU A 66 -1.44 16.27 -6.45
C LEU A 66 -0.34 17.31 -6.23
N GLY A 67 0.77 17.22 -6.96
CA GLY A 67 1.91 18.12 -6.78
C GLY A 67 2.60 17.98 -5.42
N ILE A 68 2.41 16.83 -4.72
CA ILE A 68 3.00 16.57 -3.42
C ILE A 68 4.30 15.79 -3.60
N THR A 69 5.34 16.18 -2.88
CA THR A 69 6.61 15.44 -2.85
C THR A 69 6.36 14.01 -2.40
N THR A 70 6.60 13.06 -3.29
CA THR A 70 6.36 11.63 -3.04
C THR A 70 7.60 10.83 -3.43
N TYR A 71 8.00 9.89 -2.58
CA TYR A 71 9.14 9.01 -2.83
C TYR A 71 8.95 7.63 -2.21
N SER A 72 9.57 6.62 -2.79
CA SER A 72 9.63 5.27 -2.23
C SER A 72 10.82 5.14 -1.29
N LEU A 73 10.59 4.63 -0.08
CA LEU A 73 11.61 4.45 0.94
C LEU A 73 11.82 2.95 1.21
N PRO A 74 13.03 2.42 1.01
CA PRO A 74 13.34 1.06 1.40
C PRO A 74 13.14 0.84 2.90
N PRO A 75 12.40 -0.21 3.34
CA PRO A 75 12.16 -0.47 4.76
C PRO A 75 13.45 -0.59 5.59
N SER A 76 14.54 -1.07 4.98
CA SER A 76 15.84 -1.25 5.63
C SER A 76 16.43 0.02 6.20
N ILE A 77 16.17 1.17 5.58
CA ILE A 77 16.65 2.48 6.09
C ILE A 77 16.12 2.74 7.50
N ILE A 78 14.87 2.32 7.76
CA ILE A 78 14.25 2.50 9.07
C ILE A 78 14.58 1.31 9.99
N THR A 79 14.49 0.07 9.49
CA THR A 79 14.57 -1.12 10.36
C THR A 79 16.00 -1.56 10.67
N LEU A 80 16.92 -1.41 9.72
CA LEU A 80 18.33 -1.82 9.87
C LEU A 80 19.22 -0.61 10.20
N GLU A 81 19.19 0.42 9.38
CA GLU A 81 20.03 1.62 9.56
C GLU A 81 19.52 2.53 10.70
N LYS A 82 18.29 2.29 11.19
CA LYS A 82 17.65 3.04 12.29
C LYS A 82 17.64 4.54 12.07
N SER A 83 17.57 4.97 10.82
CA SER A 83 17.48 6.37 10.46
C SER A 83 16.25 7.02 11.08
N LYS A 84 16.39 8.25 11.54
CA LYS A 84 15.31 9.04 12.14
C LYS A 84 14.87 10.12 11.16
N PHE A 85 13.56 10.21 10.99
CA PHE A 85 12.91 11.21 10.15
C PHE A 85 11.90 12.00 10.99
N ASP A 86 11.61 13.21 10.57
CA ASP A 86 10.41 13.92 11.03
C ASP A 86 9.28 13.63 10.05
N PHE A 87 8.35 12.76 10.44
CA PHE A 87 7.17 12.40 9.67
C PHE A 87 5.88 13.09 10.14
N SER A 88 5.98 14.14 10.94
CA SER A 88 4.82 14.85 11.51
C SER A 88 3.83 15.39 10.47
N SER A 89 4.28 15.63 9.24
CA SER A 89 3.44 16.06 8.11
C SER A 89 3.48 15.06 6.95
N THR A 90 3.69 13.77 7.22
CA THR A 90 3.89 12.74 6.21
C THR A 90 2.79 11.68 6.29
N LEU A 91 2.24 11.32 5.14
CA LEU A 91 1.45 10.12 4.96
C LEU A 91 2.38 9.01 4.45
N VAL A 92 2.50 7.94 5.22
CA VAL A 92 3.24 6.75 4.79
C VAL A 92 2.24 5.72 4.27
N ILE A 93 2.38 5.35 3.00
CA ILE A 93 1.55 4.36 2.33
C ILE A 93 2.33 3.04 2.29
N ILE A 94 1.83 2.02 2.97
CA ILE A 94 2.46 0.70 3.02
C ILE A 94 1.63 -0.28 2.20
N ILE A 95 2.26 -0.92 1.22
CA ILE A 95 1.60 -1.87 0.33
C ILE A 95 2.16 -3.27 0.60
N SER A 96 1.30 -4.19 1.02
CA SER A 96 1.69 -5.55 1.38
C SER A 96 0.56 -6.54 1.11
N GLN A 97 0.78 -7.53 0.24
CA GLN A 97 -0.23 -8.55 -0.06
C GLN A 97 -0.73 -9.25 1.21
N SER A 98 0.13 -9.78 2.04
CA SER A 98 -0.24 -10.54 3.24
C SER A 98 -0.43 -9.68 4.50
N GLY A 99 0.21 -8.51 4.55
CA GLY A 99 0.30 -7.70 5.75
C GLY A 99 1.09 -8.35 6.91
N LEU A 100 1.81 -9.45 6.63
CA LEU A 100 2.49 -10.27 7.65
C LEU A 100 4.01 -10.15 7.62
N SER A 101 4.58 -9.31 6.76
CA SER A 101 6.03 -9.13 6.67
C SER A 101 6.54 -8.41 7.92
N ASP A 102 7.35 -9.09 8.74
CA ASP A 102 7.88 -8.58 10.01
C ASP A 102 8.60 -7.24 9.87
N ASP A 103 9.36 -7.07 8.80
CA ASP A 103 10.10 -5.85 8.55
C ASP A 103 9.16 -4.69 8.19
N LEU A 104 8.07 -4.92 7.45
CA LEU A 104 7.07 -3.89 7.16
C LEU A 104 6.27 -3.52 8.42
N ILE A 105 5.93 -4.50 9.26
CA ILE A 105 5.27 -4.25 10.55
C ILE A 105 6.17 -3.42 11.47
N LYS A 106 7.45 -3.79 11.59
CA LYS A 106 8.44 -3.01 12.37
C LYS A 106 8.62 -1.61 11.80
N CYS A 107 8.72 -1.50 10.47
CA CYS A 107 8.85 -0.22 9.78
C CYS A 107 7.64 0.69 10.03
N SER A 108 6.41 0.16 9.92
CA SER A 108 5.17 0.88 10.24
C SER A 108 5.19 1.44 11.66
N ASN A 109 5.53 0.60 12.64
CA ASN A 109 5.61 1.01 14.05
C ASN A 109 6.62 2.12 14.29
N GLU A 110 7.78 2.07 13.63
CA GLU A 110 8.78 3.15 13.76
C GLU A 110 8.30 4.43 13.04
N CYS A 111 7.63 4.33 11.90
CA CYS A 111 7.03 5.49 11.22
C CYS A 111 5.99 6.20 12.12
N VAL A 112 5.13 5.44 12.81
CA VAL A 112 4.18 6.00 13.79
C VAL A 112 4.91 6.76 14.90
N LYS A 113 5.97 6.19 15.46
CA LYS A 113 6.79 6.86 16.49
C LYS A 113 7.46 8.16 15.99
N MET A 114 7.71 8.24 14.68
CA MET A 114 8.24 9.42 14.00
C MET A 114 7.16 10.43 13.59
N GLY A 115 5.90 10.19 13.95
CA GLY A 115 4.78 11.12 13.74
C GLY A 115 4.01 10.93 12.44
N ALA A 116 4.27 9.86 11.66
CA ALA A 116 3.58 9.59 10.41
C ALA A 116 2.10 9.26 10.61
N LYS A 117 1.28 9.64 9.63
CA LYS A 117 0.00 9.01 9.37
C LYS A 117 0.21 7.79 8.48
N ILE A 118 -0.44 6.68 8.80
CA ILE A 118 -0.24 5.41 8.11
C ILE A 118 -1.50 5.02 7.32
N LEU A 119 -1.33 4.80 6.02
CA LEU A 119 -2.28 4.12 5.15
C LEU A 119 -1.73 2.75 4.78
N VAL A 120 -2.46 1.70 5.07
CA VAL A 120 -2.11 0.33 4.66
C VAL A 120 -3.01 -0.11 3.52
N ILE A 121 -2.42 -0.66 2.47
CA ILE A 121 -3.11 -1.33 1.35
C ILE A 121 -2.71 -2.81 1.41
N THR A 122 -3.62 -3.68 1.80
CA THR A 122 -3.34 -5.12 1.98
C THR A 122 -4.57 -5.98 1.67
N ASN A 123 -4.33 -7.24 1.32
CA ASN A 123 -5.38 -8.25 1.07
C ASN A 123 -5.77 -9.02 2.35
N ASN A 124 -5.36 -8.54 3.52
CA ASN A 124 -5.60 -9.21 4.79
C ASN A 124 -5.97 -8.18 5.87
N SER A 125 -7.26 -7.94 6.01
CA SER A 125 -7.83 -6.99 6.99
C SER A 125 -7.52 -7.34 8.45
N ALA A 126 -7.25 -8.62 8.74
CA ALA A 126 -6.90 -9.09 10.07
C ALA A 126 -5.39 -9.07 10.36
N SER A 127 -4.58 -8.54 9.45
CA SER A 127 -3.13 -8.55 9.60
C SER A 127 -2.64 -7.55 10.67
N PRO A 128 -1.53 -7.86 11.36
CA PRO A 128 -0.99 -6.99 12.41
C PRO A 128 -0.65 -5.57 11.93
N ILE A 129 -0.29 -5.41 10.66
CA ILE A 129 0.06 -4.10 10.13
C ILE A 129 -1.14 -3.14 10.07
N VAL A 130 -2.37 -3.68 9.96
CA VAL A 130 -3.61 -2.89 9.94
C VAL A 130 -3.93 -2.34 11.32
N ASN A 131 -3.60 -3.06 12.40
CA ASN A 131 -3.95 -2.67 13.77
C ASN A 131 -3.36 -1.31 14.19
N ASN A 132 -2.24 -0.91 13.59
CA ASN A 132 -1.55 0.34 13.91
C ASN A 132 -1.63 1.36 12.76
N SER A 133 -2.56 1.18 11.82
CA SER A 133 -2.78 2.12 10.72
C SER A 133 -3.91 3.11 11.05
N ASP A 134 -3.79 4.34 10.53
CA ASP A 134 -4.86 5.33 10.57
C ASP A 134 -5.94 5.01 9.52
N PHE A 135 -5.52 4.45 8.38
CA PHE A 135 -6.37 4.09 7.25
C PHE A 135 -6.00 2.72 6.70
N PHE A 136 -7.00 2.02 6.23
CA PHE A 136 -6.85 0.70 5.61
C PHE A 136 -7.71 0.60 4.35
N PHE A 137 -7.10 0.19 3.25
CA PHE A 137 -7.79 -0.17 2.01
C PHE A 137 -7.58 -1.65 1.72
N ASP A 138 -8.69 -2.37 1.54
CA ASP A 138 -8.65 -3.78 1.16
C ASP A 138 -8.36 -3.92 -0.34
N ILE A 139 -7.37 -4.71 -0.67
CA ILE A 139 -7.07 -5.07 -2.06
C ILE A 139 -8.19 -5.92 -2.65
N ASN A 140 -8.88 -6.71 -1.82
CA ASN A 140 -9.99 -7.59 -2.19
C ASN A 140 -9.66 -8.55 -3.35
N ALA A 141 -8.41 -9.01 -3.41
CA ALA A 141 -7.93 -9.93 -4.46
C ALA A 141 -8.32 -11.39 -4.21
N ARG A 142 -9.09 -11.67 -3.16
CA ARG A 142 -9.34 -13.03 -2.68
C ARG A 142 -8.03 -13.77 -2.38
N LYS A 143 -8.06 -15.09 -2.28
CA LYS A 143 -6.86 -15.88 -2.03
C LYS A 143 -5.95 -15.89 -3.26
N GLU A 144 -4.72 -15.45 -3.12
CA GLU A 144 -3.65 -15.58 -4.10
C GLU A 144 -2.79 -16.80 -3.76
N VAL A 145 -2.60 -17.71 -4.71
CA VAL A 145 -1.92 -19.00 -4.49
C VAL A 145 -0.57 -19.03 -5.19
N SER A 146 -0.42 -18.28 -6.27
CA SER A 146 0.85 -18.21 -7.01
C SER A 146 1.90 -17.42 -6.23
N VAL A 147 3.16 -17.85 -6.38
CA VAL A 147 4.30 -17.17 -5.73
C VAL A 147 4.52 -15.77 -6.33
N ALA A 148 4.36 -15.64 -7.63
CA ALA A 148 4.32 -14.33 -8.28
C ALA A 148 2.91 -13.76 -8.12
N ALA A 149 2.77 -12.67 -7.35
CA ALA A 149 1.50 -11.98 -7.17
C ALA A 149 1.02 -11.41 -8.50
N THR A 150 -0.20 -11.73 -8.90
CA THR A 150 -0.84 -11.26 -10.13
C THR A 150 -2.08 -10.42 -9.82
N LYS A 151 -3.08 -11.01 -9.18
CA LYS A 151 -4.33 -10.33 -8.78
C LYS A 151 -4.06 -9.20 -7.80
N THR A 152 -3.32 -9.50 -6.73
CA THR A 152 -2.95 -8.52 -5.72
C THR A 152 -2.21 -7.32 -6.31
N TYR A 153 -1.30 -7.58 -7.26
CA TYR A 153 -0.57 -6.51 -7.94
C TYR A 153 -1.52 -5.57 -8.69
N ILE A 154 -2.37 -6.11 -9.56
CA ILE A 154 -3.29 -5.31 -10.39
C ILE A 154 -4.32 -4.58 -9.52
N LEU A 155 -4.91 -5.28 -8.54
CA LEU A 155 -5.92 -4.66 -7.68
C LEU A 155 -5.32 -3.62 -6.73
N SER A 156 -4.04 -3.75 -6.34
CA SER A 156 -3.33 -2.69 -5.63
C SER A 156 -3.18 -1.43 -6.49
N LEU A 157 -2.90 -1.57 -7.79
CA LEU A 157 -2.87 -0.43 -8.72
C LEU A 157 -4.24 0.26 -8.80
N ILE A 158 -5.33 -0.51 -8.87
CA ILE A 158 -6.70 0.03 -8.93
C ILE A 158 -7.03 0.81 -7.65
N ASN A 159 -6.59 0.36 -6.48
CA ASN A 159 -6.79 1.08 -5.22
C ASN A 159 -6.07 2.44 -5.15
N ILE A 160 -5.09 2.67 -6.02
CA ILE A 160 -4.28 3.91 -6.04
C ILE A 160 -4.83 4.92 -7.06
N ILE A 161 -5.48 4.44 -8.11
CA ILE A 161 -6.07 5.28 -9.17
C ILE A 161 -7.38 5.92 -8.72
#